data_6a5a6dbdae0aaee661f77713c67c3531
#
_entry.id   6a5a6dbdae0aaee661f77713c67c3531
#
_cell.length_a   1.000
_cell.length_b   1.000
_cell.length_c   1.000
_cell.angle_alpha   90.00
_cell.angle_beta   90.00
_cell.angle_gamma   90.00
#
_symmetry.space_group_name_H-M   'P 1'
#
loop_
_entity.id
_entity.type
_entity.pdbx_description
1 polymer ?
#
loop_
_entity_poly.entity_id
_entity_poly.type
_entity_poly.pdbx_seq_one_letter_code
_entity_poly.pdbx_strand_id
1 'polypeptide(L)'
;MIKNKKRPLALRVTEKLNMPVGTFGKVSFVEAAGNREITVSGCEGLLTYTDSKAVLRLCDGMLTVCGEELELRSFAGGRVSVRGIVSCIMYGEGEAERDDN
;
A
#
# COMPACT_ATOMS: atom_id res chain seq x y z
N MET A 1 -5.35 -29.93 -6.38
CA MET A 1 -5.92 -29.15 -6.67
C MET A 1 -5.43 -27.85 -6.75
N ILE A 2 -5.58 -27.09 -5.98
CA ILE A 2 -5.26 -25.82 -6.13
C ILE A 2 -3.86 -25.54 -6.19
N LYS A 3 -3.05 -26.42 -5.85
CA LYS A 3 -1.72 -26.17 -5.85
C LYS A 3 -1.18 -25.73 -7.08
N ASN A 4 -1.69 -26.07 -8.15
CA ASN A 4 -1.07 -25.64 -9.33
C ASN A 4 -1.09 -24.21 -9.49
N LYS A 5 -1.88 -23.48 -8.86
CA LYS A 5 -1.86 -22.11 -9.04
C LYS A 5 -0.67 -21.47 -8.52
N LYS A 6 0.04 -22.04 -7.61
CA LYS A 6 1.18 -21.39 -7.10
C LYS A 6 2.27 -21.24 -8.06
N ARG A 7 2.38 -22.15 -9.00
CA ARG A 7 3.44 -22.06 -9.91
C ARG A 7 3.42 -20.87 -10.78
N PRO A 8 2.34 -20.51 -11.39
CA PRO A 8 2.32 -19.33 -12.22
C PRO A 8 2.61 -18.08 -11.43
N LEU A 9 2.14 -18.07 -10.20
CA LEU A 9 2.39 -16.92 -9.41
C LEU A 9 3.87 -16.76 -9.12
N ALA A 10 4.56 -17.85 -8.82
CA ALA A 10 5.96 -17.78 -8.54
C ALA A 10 6.72 -17.31 -9.76
N LEU A 11 6.33 -17.75 -10.93
CA LEU A 11 7.02 -17.30 -12.11
C LEU A 11 6.85 -15.83 -12.33
N ARG A 12 5.67 -15.32 -12.07
CA ARG A 12 5.46 -13.92 -12.28
C ARG A 12 6.29 -13.08 -11.33
N VAL A 13 6.44 -13.52 -10.10
CA VAL A 13 7.27 -12.80 -9.17
C VAL A 13 8.71 -12.80 -9.64
N THR A 14 9.18 -13.93 -10.14
CA THR A 14 10.54 -14.01 -10.59
C THR A 14 10.77 -13.09 -11.78
N GLU A 15 9.82 -13.02 -12.68
CA GLU A 15 9.98 -12.14 -13.81
C GLU A 15 10.05 -10.69 -13.39
N LYS A 16 9.22 -10.30 -12.44
CA LYS A 16 9.24 -8.93 -11.99
C LYS A 16 10.55 -8.58 -11.33
N LEU A 17 11.12 -9.49 -10.62
CA LEU A 17 12.36 -9.22 -9.96
C LEU A 17 13.50 -9.07 -10.96
N ASN A 18 13.37 -9.67 -12.12
CA ASN A 18 14.40 -9.55 -13.12
C ASN A 18 14.31 -8.29 -13.94
N MET A 19 13.24 -7.54 -13.81
CA MET A 19 13.07 -6.35 -14.61
C MET A 19 13.59 -5.12 -13.89
N PRO A 20 14.15 -4.18 -14.62
CA PRO A 20 14.63 -2.96 -13.99
C PRO A 20 13.47 -2.21 -13.38
N VAL A 21 13.74 -1.56 -12.28
CA VAL A 21 12.71 -0.84 -11.57
C VAL A 21 12.03 0.18 -12.46
N GLY A 22 12.76 0.88 -13.26
CA GLY A 22 12.17 1.88 -14.10
C GLY A 22 11.22 1.36 -15.14
N THR A 23 11.26 0.07 -15.41
CA THR A 23 10.40 -0.50 -16.42
C THR A 23 8.94 -0.38 -16.03
N PHE A 24 8.63 -0.41 -14.75
CA PHE A 24 7.26 -0.37 -14.32
C PHE A 24 6.74 1.04 -14.15
N GLY A 25 7.58 2.03 -14.32
CA GLY A 25 7.14 3.38 -14.09
C GLY A 25 6.97 3.61 -12.61
N LYS A 26 5.88 4.23 -12.22
CA LYS A 26 5.67 4.56 -10.84
C LYS A 26 5.02 3.43 -10.10
N VAL A 27 5.65 3.01 -9.05
CA VAL A 27 5.13 1.94 -8.23
C VAL A 27 5.32 2.35 -6.78
N SER A 28 4.29 2.17 -5.97
CA SER A 28 4.41 2.45 -4.57
C SER A 28 4.98 1.24 -3.86
N PHE A 29 5.58 1.48 -2.70
CA PHE A 29 6.11 0.39 -1.89
C PHE A 29 5.50 0.49 -0.50
N VAL A 30 5.10 -0.65 0.04
CA VAL A 30 4.49 -0.71 1.36
C VAL A 30 5.25 -1.75 2.17
N GLU A 31 5.75 -1.33 3.31
CA GLU A 31 6.47 -2.22 4.20
C GLU A 31 5.78 -2.25 5.54
N ALA A 32 5.66 -3.41 6.13
CA ALA A 32 5.01 -3.55 7.41
C ALA A 32 5.98 -4.11 8.44
N ALA A 33 6.04 -3.47 9.58
CA ALA A 33 6.80 -3.98 10.70
C ALA A 33 5.77 -4.56 11.67
N GLY A 34 5.46 -5.83 11.50
CA GLY A 34 4.39 -6.46 12.24
C GLY A 34 3.10 -5.75 11.99
N ASN A 35 2.30 -5.56 13.01
CA ASN A 35 1.08 -4.80 12.87
C ASN A 35 1.22 -3.45 13.58
N ARG A 36 2.44 -2.96 13.71
CA ARG A 36 2.68 -1.74 14.45
C ARG A 36 3.11 -0.57 13.61
N GLU A 37 3.64 -0.81 12.43
CA GLU A 37 4.09 0.31 11.61
C GLU A 37 4.03 -0.07 10.14
N ILE A 38 3.39 0.79 9.35
CA ILE A 38 3.31 0.61 7.92
C ILE A 38 4.03 1.78 7.29
N THR A 39 5.05 1.53 6.50
CA THR A 39 5.79 2.57 5.81
C THR A 39 5.46 2.50 4.34
N VAL A 40 5.09 3.62 3.78
CA VAL A 40 4.62 3.69 2.40
C VAL A 40 5.50 4.68 1.64
N SER A 41 5.97 4.26 0.47
CA SER A 41 6.70 5.13 -0.43
C SER A 41 5.86 5.30 -1.69
N GLY A 42 5.91 6.46 -2.29
CA GLY A 42 5.09 6.74 -3.46
C GLY A 42 3.75 7.33 -3.09
N CYS A 43 3.64 7.91 -1.91
CA CYS A 43 2.40 8.51 -1.47
C CYS A 43 2.29 9.91 -2.05
N GLU A 44 1.15 10.21 -2.65
CA GLU A 44 0.92 11.51 -3.28
C GLU A 44 -0.06 12.36 -2.52
N GLY A 45 -0.74 11.83 -1.57
CA GLY A 45 -1.69 12.63 -0.80
C GLY A 45 -2.34 11.86 0.31
N LEU A 46 -2.91 12.60 1.23
CA LEU A 46 -3.63 12.01 2.34
C LEU A 46 -5.08 12.38 2.16
N LEU A 47 -5.94 11.38 2.02
CA LEU A 47 -7.34 11.62 1.77
C LEU A 47 -8.17 11.64 3.06
N THR A 48 -7.83 10.78 3.99
CA THR A 48 -8.55 10.71 5.25
C THR A 48 -7.57 10.29 6.33
N TYR A 49 -7.71 10.89 7.50
CA TYR A 49 -6.86 10.48 8.62
C TYR A 49 -7.64 10.68 9.91
N THR A 50 -7.83 9.58 10.62
CA THR A 50 -8.34 9.62 11.97
C THR A 50 -7.48 8.66 12.77
N ASP A 51 -7.73 8.51 14.05
CA ASP A 51 -6.94 7.60 14.84
C ASP A 51 -7.31 6.14 14.56
N SER A 52 -8.33 5.87 13.76
CA SER A 52 -8.68 4.50 13.43
C SER A 52 -8.58 4.21 11.94
N LYS A 53 -8.29 5.20 11.11
CA LYS A 53 -8.27 4.97 9.69
C LYS A 53 -7.42 6.02 9.00
N ALA A 54 -6.62 5.59 8.06
CA ALA A 54 -5.85 6.50 7.22
C ALA A 54 -6.01 6.03 5.78
N VAL A 55 -6.36 6.95 4.90
CA VAL A 55 -6.51 6.64 3.48
C VAL A 55 -5.51 7.50 2.73
N LEU A 56 -4.62 6.84 2.03
CA LEU A 56 -3.54 7.50 1.32
C LEU A 56 -3.71 7.33 -0.17
N ARG A 57 -3.44 8.39 -0.90
CA ARG A 57 -3.42 8.28 -2.34
C ARG A 57 -2.01 7.98 -2.76
N LEU A 58 -1.83 6.92 -3.54
CA LEU A 58 -0.53 6.50 -3.98
C LEU A 58 -0.37 6.82 -5.46
N CYS A 59 0.84 6.73 -5.95
CA CYS A 59 1.06 6.99 -7.36
C CYS A 59 0.39 5.95 -8.24
N ASP A 60 0.05 4.80 -7.70
CA ASP A 60 -0.57 3.73 -8.46
C ASP A 60 -1.87 3.22 -7.85
N GLY A 61 -2.51 3.99 -7.00
CA GLY A 61 -3.80 3.57 -6.44
C GLY A 61 -4.03 4.19 -5.10
N MET A 62 -4.69 3.48 -4.21
CA MET A 62 -5.00 3.96 -2.88
C MET A 62 -4.71 2.89 -1.85
N LEU A 63 -4.40 3.32 -0.67
CA LEU A 63 -4.15 2.41 0.43
C LEU A 63 -4.95 2.87 1.63
N THR A 64 -5.69 1.96 2.24
CA THR A 64 -6.44 2.24 3.44
C THR A 64 -5.84 1.41 4.58
N VAL A 65 -5.48 2.08 5.66
CA VAL A 65 -4.95 1.42 6.85
C VAL A 65 -5.96 1.63 7.96
N CYS A 66 -6.40 0.54 8.56
CA CYS A 66 -7.37 0.60 9.65
C CYS A 66 -6.74 0.04 10.91
N GLY A 67 -7.10 0.58 12.04
CA GLY A 67 -6.55 0.11 13.31
C GLY A 67 -6.99 0.96 14.47
N GLU A 68 -6.12 1.09 15.45
CA GLU A 68 -6.38 1.86 16.64
C GLU A 68 -5.19 2.73 16.97
N GLU A 69 -5.47 3.91 17.43
CA GLU A 69 -4.45 4.83 17.85
C GLU A 69 -3.40 5.06 16.76
N LEU A 70 -3.88 5.25 15.57
CA LEU A 70 -2.98 5.45 14.44
C LEU A 70 -2.38 6.84 14.48
N GLU A 71 -1.09 6.91 14.22
CA GLU A 71 -0.38 8.15 14.09
C GLU A 71 0.28 8.18 12.73
N LEU A 72 0.23 9.29 12.09
CA LEU A 72 0.77 9.40 10.76
C LEU A 72 1.92 10.38 10.74
N ARG A 73 3.02 10.01 10.09
CA ARG A 73 4.16 10.87 9.93
C ARG A 73 4.52 10.93 8.46
N SER A 74 4.82 12.12 8.02
CA SER A 74 5.14 12.33 6.63
C SER A 74 6.60 12.71 6.51
N PHE A 75 7.27 12.17 5.52
CA PHE A 75 8.66 12.44 5.28
C PHE A 75 8.82 12.97 3.87
N ALA A 76 9.97 13.50 3.56
CA ALA A 76 10.21 14.01 2.24
C ALA A 76 10.18 12.89 1.22
N GLY A 77 9.87 13.22 -0.01
CA GLY A 77 9.91 12.25 -1.09
C GLY A 77 8.74 11.31 -1.18
N GLY A 78 7.61 11.70 -0.65
CA GLY A 78 6.43 10.86 -0.75
C GLY A 78 6.44 9.66 0.17
N ARG A 79 7.14 9.76 1.27
CA ARG A 79 7.23 8.67 2.21
C ARG A 79 6.39 8.98 3.43
N VAL A 80 5.59 8.03 3.85
CA VAL A 80 4.68 8.21 4.96
C VAL A 80 4.74 6.99 5.86
N SER A 81 4.67 7.20 7.15
CA SER A 81 4.64 6.09 8.09
C SER A 81 3.37 6.19 8.93
N VAL A 82 2.66 5.08 9.07
CA VAL A 82 1.47 4.99 9.89
C VAL A 82 1.80 4.03 11.03
N ARG A 83 1.73 4.52 12.25
CA ARG A 83 2.09 3.73 13.42
C ARG A 83 0.87 3.57 14.31
N GLY A 84 0.83 2.50 15.07
CA GLY A 84 -0.26 2.24 15.98
C GLY A 84 -0.53 0.75 16.00
N ILE A 85 -1.77 0.38 16.21
CA ILE A 85 -2.16 -1.01 16.17
C ILE A 85 -2.94 -1.21 14.89
N VAL A 86 -2.32 -1.82 13.89
CA VAL A 86 -2.92 -1.95 12.57
C VAL A 86 -3.71 -3.23 12.51
N SER A 87 -4.98 -3.15 12.13
CA SER A 87 -5.81 -4.33 12.02
C SER A 87 -6.04 -4.73 10.58
N CYS A 88 -5.99 -3.82 9.65
CA CYS A 88 -6.18 -4.23 8.27
C CYS A 88 -5.59 -3.20 7.31
N ILE A 89 -5.16 -3.67 6.16
CA ILE A 89 -4.66 -2.85 5.10
C ILE A 89 -5.40 -3.26 3.84
N MET A 90 -5.94 -2.28 3.11
CA MET A 90 -6.66 -2.56 1.89
C MET A 90 -6.13 -1.72 0.77
N TYR A 91 -5.99 -2.33 -0.40
CA TYR A 91 -5.56 -1.64 -1.58
C TYR A 91 -6.77 -1.35 -2.45
N GLY A 92 -6.75 -0.22 -3.14
CA GLY A 92 -7.82 0.13 -4.04
C GLY A 92 -7.28 0.85 -5.24
N GLU A 93 -8.11 1.00 -6.24
CA GLU A 93 -7.74 1.74 -7.41
C GLU A 93 -8.24 3.13 -7.28
N GLY A 94 -7.54 4.06 -7.84
CA GLY A 94 -7.83 5.43 -7.64
C GLY A 94 -9.22 5.85 -7.94
N GLU A 95 -9.81 5.29 -8.97
CA GLU A 95 -11.11 5.71 -9.30
C GLU A 95 -12.16 4.83 -8.76
N ALA A 96 -11.83 3.82 -8.01
CA ALA A 96 -12.84 2.95 -7.54
C ALA A 96 -13.81 3.65 -6.65
N GLU A 97 -13.35 4.65 -6.03
CA GLU A 97 -14.22 5.23 -5.14
C GLU A 97 -15.32 5.91 -5.74
N ARG A 98 -15.18 6.16 -6.96
CA ARG A 98 -16.21 6.80 -7.47
C ARG A 98 -17.33 6.05 -7.50
N ASP A 99 -17.29 5.03 -7.27
CA ASP A 99 -18.35 4.30 -7.27
C ASP A 99 -19.26 4.49 -6.39
N ASP A 100 -19.00 5.04 -5.96
CA ASP A 100 -19.81 5.20 -5.29
C ASP A 100 -20.86 5.35 -5.32
N ASN A 101 -20.58 5.26 -5.68
CA ASN A 101 -21.42 5.14 -5.77
C ASN A 101 -22.03 5.08 -5.65
#